data_7fed9e036faab6d876f0110f6b0b94b6
#
_entry.id   7fed9e036faab6d876f0110f6b0b94b6
#
_cell.length_a   1.000
_cell.length_b   1.000
_cell.length_c   1.000
_cell.angle_alpha   90.00
_cell.angle_beta   90.00
_cell.angle_gamma   90.00
#
_symmetry.space_group_name_H-M   'P 1'
#
loop_
_entity.id
_entity.type
_entity.pdbx_description
1 polymer ?
#
loop_
_entity_poly.entity_id
_entity_poly.type
_entity_poly.pdbx_seq_one_letter_code
_entity_poly.pdbx_strand_id
1 'polypeptide(L)'
;MSRFSKILFTASLISLFLCMTALAGNWEKDDKGWRYLENGSPVYNCWKTDTNGDYFWLGPDGYMVIGAYVDDGRYVDSTGRMVKNRWVQINGKWHYFEQSGREIQGTKKQISGLWYYFDYDGTMVTGWYNDGNNWVYCDENAGGHMLVSCWKKLEPAQDMTIDKNAFDENDGTYWFYFQNTGYVTRATDSDFKDYAIGGVHYAFDQNGIMQTGWVKISDTQPVIAGYRFYNNDKSLGTFGAAHVGWLSAYPPSEISSTGDVQWYYFDNKGVPAYGTRVPSNDGTYALEANFKKITKNNVTYTYLFTEQGNPVYGLVQVRKTDGSFTSMYFGTKNQSCLQKATNIIEGDGTQWLYGFNNQGYGITGASNGYLYYKGKAQRAVDDKLSYYTVNGNTYLVNNAGYIIKNYNKSKAPGTVEYKSDAAGMKDGGTAATSVLLQPEYQEQE
;
A
#
# COMPACT_ATOMS: atom_id res chain seq x y z
N MET A 1 65.35 81.71 26.69
CA MET A 1 65.47 81.00 25.43
C MET A 1 64.15 80.25 25.26
N SER A 2 63.33 80.36 24.32
CA SER A 2 63.08 81.37 23.30
C SER A 2 61.62 81.14 22.88
N ARG A 3 60.84 82.17 22.85
CA ARG A 3 59.39 82.17 22.51
C ARG A 3 59.12 82.07 20.98
N PHE A 4 60.07 81.54 20.22
CA PHE A 4 59.97 81.51 18.74
C PHE A 4 59.67 80.16 18.12
N SER A 5 59.52 79.11 18.91
CA SER A 5 59.26 77.77 18.35
C SER A 5 57.77 77.29 18.36
N LYS A 6 56.80 78.11 18.81
CA LYS A 6 55.39 77.71 18.90
C LYS A 6 54.49 78.29 17.83
N ILE A 7 54.97 79.13 16.93
CA ILE A 7 54.10 79.76 15.90
C ILE A 7 54.23 79.09 14.53
N LEU A 8 55.22 78.28 14.26
CA LEU A 8 55.40 77.64 12.98
C LEU A 8 54.67 76.26 12.88
N PHE A 9 54.15 75.67 13.98
CA PHE A 9 53.49 74.38 14.00
C PHE A 9 51.99 74.50 13.91
N THR A 10 51.38 75.68 14.08
CA THR A 10 49.93 75.85 13.98
C THR A 10 49.50 76.35 12.61
N ALA A 11 50.35 76.80 11.73
CA ALA A 11 49.98 77.18 10.36
C ALA A 11 50.07 76.01 9.38
N SER A 12 50.77 74.93 9.71
CA SER A 12 50.89 73.73 8.86
C SER A 12 49.78 72.70 9.09
N LEU A 13 48.98 72.82 10.18
CA LEU A 13 47.86 71.92 10.47
C LEU A 13 46.46 72.44 9.95
N ILE A 14 46.39 73.72 9.55
CA ILE A 14 45.17 74.32 9.03
C ILE A 14 45.12 74.19 7.52
N SER A 15 46.18 73.89 6.80
CA SER A 15 46.20 73.69 5.37
C SER A 15 45.96 72.23 4.94
N LEU A 16 45.88 71.24 5.90
CA LEU A 16 45.58 69.82 5.57
C LEU A 16 44.13 69.43 5.81
N PHE A 17 43.28 70.32 6.25
CA PHE A 17 41.90 70.03 6.51
C PHE A 17 40.88 70.55 5.42
N LEU A 18 41.44 71.05 4.31
CA LEU A 18 40.63 71.67 3.24
C LEU A 18 40.62 70.85 1.94
N CYS A 19 40.98 69.58 1.97
CA CYS A 19 40.88 68.73 0.79
C CYS A 19 40.32 67.33 1.09
N MET A 20 39.27 67.25 1.90
CA MET A 20 38.34 66.12 1.89
C MET A 20 36.94 66.62 1.75
N THR A 21 36.62 67.30 0.67
CA THR A 21 35.33 67.23 0.06
C THR A 21 35.24 65.82 -0.49
N ALA A 22 34.61 64.92 0.27
CA ALA A 22 34.18 63.67 -0.30
C ALA A 22 33.35 64.03 -1.52
N LEU A 23 33.89 63.78 -2.69
CA LEU A 23 33.14 63.87 -3.95
C LEU A 23 32.09 62.77 -3.93
N ALA A 24 30.99 63.01 -3.23
CA ALA A 24 29.80 62.21 -3.33
C ALA A 24 29.31 62.41 -4.76
N GLY A 25 29.19 61.32 -5.51
CA GLY A 25 28.59 61.37 -6.85
C GLY A 25 27.16 61.87 -6.74
N ASN A 26 26.65 62.48 -7.76
CA ASN A 26 25.28 63.03 -7.83
C ASN A 26 24.46 62.45 -9.01
N TRP A 27 23.18 62.33 -8.78
CA TRP A 27 22.22 62.01 -9.83
C TRP A 27 21.86 63.22 -10.64
N GLU A 28 21.92 63.11 -11.98
CA GLU A 28 21.46 64.14 -12.92
C GLU A 28 20.47 63.54 -13.91
N LYS A 29 19.51 64.37 -14.35
CA LYS A 29 18.53 64.00 -15.36
C LYS A 29 18.59 64.95 -16.54
N ASP A 30 18.70 64.39 -17.73
CA ASP A 30 18.53 65.12 -18.98
C ASP A 30 17.37 64.55 -19.82
N ASP A 31 17.27 64.94 -21.08
CA ASP A 31 16.19 64.54 -21.99
C ASP A 31 16.22 63.02 -22.33
N LYS A 32 17.35 62.34 -22.14
CA LYS A 32 17.53 60.89 -22.37
C LYS A 32 17.26 60.06 -21.14
N GLY A 33 17.44 60.62 -19.94
CA GLY A 33 17.21 59.84 -18.71
C GLY A 33 18.06 60.31 -17.52
N TRP A 34 18.16 59.43 -16.49
CA TRP A 34 19.01 59.65 -15.32
C TRP A 34 20.41 59.14 -15.52
N ARG A 35 21.41 59.87 -15.07
CA ARG A 35 22.84 59.51 -14.99
C ARG A 35 23.37 59.67 -13.57
N TYR A 36 24.45 58.97 -13.27
CA TYR A 36 25.17 59.20 -12.03
C TYR A 36 26.56 59.73 -12.38
N LEU A 37 26.93 60.88 -11.81
CA LEU A 37 28.22 61.50 -12.06
C LEU A 37 29.13 61.31 -10.86
N GLU A 38 30.36 60.83 -11.09
CA GLU A 38 31.47 60.83 -10.11
C GLU A 38 32.53 61.77 -10.64
N ASN A 39 32.96 62.75 -9.81
CA ASN A 39 33.93 63.78 -10.24
C ASN A 39 33.50 64.54 -11.51
N GLY A 40 32.18 64.70 -11.68
CA GLY A 40 31.62 65.38 -12.86
C GLY A 40 31.59 64.52 -14.13
N SER A 41 32.00 63.27 -14.09
CA SER A 41 31.98 62.39 -15.24
C SER A 41 30.96 61.26 -15.05
N PRO A 42 30.19 60.84 -16.11
CA PRO A 42 29.27 59.72 -16.04
C PRO A 42 29.98 58.40 -15.72
N VAL A 43 29.32 57.54 -14.93
CA VAL A 43 29.75 56.17 -14.68
C VAL A 43 28.93 55.20 -15.55
N TYR A 44 29.48 54.04 -15.85
CA TYR A 44 28.96 53.05 -16.79
C TYR A 44 29.02 51.64 -16.19
N ASN A 45 28.10 50.77 -16.59
CA ASN A 45 28.07 49.35 -16.26
C ASN A 45 28.26 49.06 -14.75
N CYS A 46 27.57 49.82 -13.90
CA CYS A 46 27.71 49.69 -12.46
C CYS A 46 26.45 50.03 -11.68
N TRP A 47 26.37 49.46 -10.49
CA TRP A 47 25.30 49.80 -9.53
C TRP A 47 25.62 51.07 -8.76
N LYS A 48 24.61 51.94 -8.62
CA LYS A 48 24.63 53.09 -7.73
C LYS A 48 23.42 53.06 -6.84
N THR A 49 23.55 53.65 -5.64
CA THR A 49 22.45 53.81 -4.69
C THR A 49 22.00 55.25 -4.62
N ASP A 50 20.71 55.46 -4.36
CA ASP A 50 20.20 56.79 -3.96
C ASP A 50 20.29 56.97 -2.42
N THR A 51 19.81 58.11 -1.94
CA THR A 51 19.76 58.46 -0.52
C THR A 51 18.82 57.56 0.30
N ASN A 52 17.91 56.83 -0.32
CA ASN A 52 17.02 55.88 0.33
C ASN A 52 17.59 54.46 0.41
N GLY A 53 18.78 54.22 -0.21
CA GLY A 53 19.42 52.89 -0.29
C GLY A 53 18.83 52.01 -1.40
N ASP A 54 18.11 52.56 -2.34
CA ASP A 54 17.62 51.89 -3.54
C ASP A 54 18.77 51.76 -4.57
N TYR A 55 18.86 50.62 -5.26
CA TYR A 55 19.91 50.32 -6.22
C TYR A 55 19.44 50.55 -7.63
N PHE A 56 20.26 51.21 -8.47
CA PHE A 56 20.04 51.51 -9.88
C PHE A 56 21.23 51.10 -10.71
N TRP A 57 21.01 50.56 -11.88
CA TRP A 57 22.02 50.18 -12.83
C TRP A 57 22.25 51.25 -13.87
N LEU A 58 23.49 51.69 -14.05
CA LEU A 58 23.89 52.53 -15.17
C LEU A 58 24.42 51.60 -16.31
N GLY A 59 23.78 51.70 -17.46
CA GLY A 59 24.13 50.90 -18.64
C GLY A 59 25.43 51.31 -19.33
N PRO A 60 25.76 50.68 -20.46
CA PRO A 60 26.96 50.97 -21.23
C PRO A 60 26.97 52.38 -21.85
N ASP A 61 25.82 53.02 -21.94
CA ASP A 61 25.68 54.41 -22.38
C ASP A 61 25.72 55.43 -21.24
N GLY A 62 25.85 54.95 -19.98
CA GLY A 62 25.89 55.75 -18.76
C GLY A 62 24.51 56.21 -18.25
N TYR A 63 23.44 55.78 -18.87
CA TYR A 63 22.05 56.07 -18.43
C TYR A 63 21.53 54.93 -17.54
N MET A 64 20.60 55.32 -16.66
CA MET A 64 19.88 54.41 -15.78
C MET A 64 18.97 53.47 -16.62
N VAL A 65 19.16 52.17 -16.48
CA VAL A 65 18.34 51.13 -17.13
C VAL A 65 17.00 51.05 -16.40
N ILE A 66 15.92 50.88 -17.14
CA ILE A 66 14.56 50.75 -16.62
C ILE A 66 13.84 49.51 -17.26
N GLY A 67 13.03 48.80 -16.48
CA GLY A 67 12.15 47.74 -16.97
C GLY A 67 12.86 46.59 -17.68
N ALA A 68 14.10 46.24 -17.29
CA ALA A 68 14.92 45.27 -18.00
C ALA A 68 15.86 44.46 -17.07
N TYR A 69 16.33 43.33 -17.58
CA TYR A 69 17.49 42.64 -16.98
C TYR A 69 18.77 43.43 -17.29
N VAL A 70 19.70 43.41 -16.35
CA VAL A 70 21.02 44.04 -16.49
C VAL A 70 22.12 42.96 -16.58
N ASP A 71 23.35 43.38 -16.92
CA ASP A 71 24.45 42.46 -17.28
C ASP A 71 24.78 41.39 -16.23
N ASP A 72 24.48 41.61 -14.97
CA ASP A 72 24.72 40.63 -13.89
C ASP A 72 23.50 39.71 -13.60
N GLY A 73 22.47 39.77 -14.46
CA GLY A 73 21.27 38.95 -14.38
C GLY A 73 20.22 39.39 -13.34
N ARG A 74 20.37 40.58 -12.76
CA ARG A 74 19.33 41.21 -11.95
C ARG A 74 18.34 41.98 -12.81
N TYR A 75 17.14 42.21 -12.27
CA TYR A 75 16.09 42.98 -12.95
C TYR A 75 15.86 44.30 -12.27
N VAL A 76 15.71 45.38 -13.05
CA VAL A 76 15.27 46.69 -12.61
C VAL A 76 13.86 46.97 -13.08
N ASP A 77 13.01 47.54 -12.24
CA ASP A 77 11.62 47.83 -12.58
C ASP A 77 11.46 49.09 -13.47
N SER A 78 10.23 49.42 -13.80
CA SER A 78 9.89 50.60 -14.63
C SER A 78 10.37 51.93 -14.03
N THR A 79 10.78 51.97 -12.76
CA THR A 79 11.36 53.15 -12.10
C THR A 79 12.87 53.09 -12.06
N GLY A 80 13.50 52.01 -12.57
CA GLY A 80 14.92 51.75 -12.55
C GLY A 80 15.44 51.13 -11.26
N ARG A 81 14.58 50.87 -10.28
CA ARG A 81 14.99 50.27 -9.00
C ARG A 81 15.25 48.74 -9.17
N MET A 82 16.32 48.26 -8.55
CA MET A 82 16.58 46.84 -8.48
C MET A 82 15.42 46.12 -7.78
N VAL A 83 14.86 45.09 -8.43
CA VAL A 83 13.85 44.26 -7.86
C VAL A 83 14.48 43.29 -6.85
N LYS A 84 13.97 43.26 -5.61
CA LYS A 84 14.41 42.37 -4.54
C LYS A 84 13.27 42.02 -3.61
N ASN A 85 13.26 40.76 -3.14
CA ASN A 85 12.30 40.20 -2.19
C ASN A 85 10.83 40.47 -2.58
N ARG A 86 10.50 40.33 -3.87
CA ARG A 86 9.13 40.54 -4.37
C ARG A 86 8.83 39.82 -5.68
N TRP A 87 7.56 39.64 -5.90
CA TRP A 87 7.00 39.21 -7.17
C TRP A 87 6.97 40.33 -8.20
N VAL A 88 7.27 39.98 -9.44
CA VAL A 88 7.17 40.89 -10.58
C VAL A 88 6.58 40.16 -11.77
N GLN A 89 5.73 40.81 -12.51
CA GLN A 89 5.21 40.32 -13.79
C GLN A 89 6.08 40.85 -14.92
N ILE A 90 6.73 39.94 -15.64
CA ILE A 90 7.56 40.24 -16.81
C ILE A 90 6.91 39.55 -18.01
N ASN A 91 6.56 40.31 -19.03
CA ASN A 91 5.85 39.82 -20.24
C ASN A 91 4.59 38.97 -19.92
N GLY A 92 3.85 39.33 -18.88
CA GLY A 92 2.63 38.64 -18.45
C GLY A 92 2.88 37.40 -17.57
N LYS A 93 4.12 37.00 -17.32
CA LYS A 93 4.49 35.86 -16.48
C LYS A 93 5.03 36.31 -15.14
N TRP A 94 4.76 35.54 -14.07
CA TRP A 94 5.22 35.85 -12.71
C TRP A 94 6.63 35.31 -12.46
N HIS A 95 7.47 36.18 -11.90
CA HIS A 95 8.85 35.91 -11.48
C HIS A 95 9.03 36.38 -10.03
N TYR A 96 9.95 35.76 -9.30
CA TYR A 96 10.30 36.16 -7.94
C TYR A 96 11.79 36.41 -7.79
N PHE A 97 12.12 37.54 -7.19
CA PHE A 97 13.49 37.95 -6.92
C PHE A 97 13.77 37.91 -5.42
N GLU A 98 14.88 37.27 -5.05
CA GLU A 98 15.33 37.18 -3.66
C GLU A 98 15.82 38.52 -3.11
N GLN A 99 16.13 38.57 -1.82
CA GLN A 99 16.70 39.75 -1.16
C GLN A 99 18.03 40.21 -1.80
N SER A 100 18.77 39.27 -2.39
CA SER A 100 20.00 39.55 -3.17
C SER A 100 19.76 40.27 -4.51
N GLY A 101 18.50 40.35 -4.96
CA GLY A 101 18.09 40.77 -6.30
C GLY A 101 18.24 39.69 -7.35
N ARG A 102 18.66 38.46 -6.99
CA ARG A 102 18.72 37.34 -7.93
C ARG A 102 17.35 36.71 -8.11
N GLU A 103 17.03 36.36 -9.33
CA GLU A 103 15.85 35.64 -9.70
C GLU A 103 15.92 34.17 -9.28
N ILE A 104 14.79 33.59 -8.88
CA ILE A 104 14.66 32.17 -8.64
C ILE A 104 14.41 31.49 -9.98
N GLN A 105 15.21 30.48 -10.33
CA GLN A 105 15.15 29.75 -11.60
C GLN A 105 15.40 28.25 -11.38
N GLY A 106 14.70 27.39 -12.11
CA GLY A 106 14.91 25.94 -12.16
C GLY A 106 14.75 25.22 -10.82
N THR A 107 13.97 25.78 -9.87
CA THR A 107 13.85 25.22 -8.51
C THR A 107 12.55 25.63 -7.83
N LYS A 108 12.25 24.97 -6.72
CA LYS A 108 11.14 25.36 -5.84
C LYS A 108 11.63 26.28 -4.70
N LYS A 109 10.78 27.21 -4.31
CA LYS A 109 11.05 28.16 -3.22
C LYS A 109 9.83 28.33 -2.33
N GLN A 110 10.07 28.36 -1.01
CA GLN A 110 9.02 28.75 -0.08
C GLN A 110 8.99 30.28 0.06
N ILE A 111 7.83 30.88 -0.22
CA ILE A 111 7.60 32.33 -0.16
C ILE A 111 6.35 32.53 0.69
N SER A 112 6.48 33.29 1.78
CA SER A 112 5.37 33.55 2.73
C SER A 112 4.66 32.28 3.22
N GLY A 113 5.41 31.18 3.41
CA GLY A 113 4.88 29.89 3.91
C GLY A 113 4.33 28.95 2.84
N LEU A 114 4.16 29.41 1.60
CA LEU A 114 3.69 28.61 0.47
C LEU A 114 4.86 28.23 -0.44
N TRP A 115 4.80 27.02 -1.03
CA TRP A 115 5.80 26.55 -1.98
C TRP A 115 5.39 26.92 -3.40
N TYR A 116 6.36 27.41 -4.20
CA TYR A 116 6.22 27.72 -5.62
C TYR A 116 7.33 27.02 -6.39
N TYR A 117 7.05 26.65 -7.62
CA TYR A 117 8.05 26.14 -8.54
C TYR A 117 8.34 27.18 -9.62
N PHE A 118 9.61 27.33 -10.00
CA PHE A 118 10.05 28.21 -11.09
C PHE A 118 10.79 27.37 -12.10
N ASP A 119 10.45 27.52 -13.36
CA ASP A 119 11.19 26.84 -14.43
C ASP A 119 12.57 27.48 -14.69
N TYR A 120 13.25 26.98 -15.70
CA TYR A 120 14.62 27.41 -15.98
C TYR A 120 14.72 28.86 -16.50
N ASP A 121 13.64 29.44 -17.02
CA ASP A 121 13.58 30.85 -17.43
C ASP A 121 13.14 31.79 -16.30
N GLY A 122 12.91 31.26 -15.09
CA GLY A 122 12.45 32.00 -13.92
C GLY A 122 10.95 32.22 -13.85
N THR A 123 10.19 31.69 -14.78
CA THR A 123 8.73 31.80 -14.77
C THR A 123 8.13 30.92 -13.68
N MET A 124 7.21 31.48 -12.88
CA MET A 124 6.41 30.69 -11.94
C MET A 124 5.55 29.67 -12.70
N VAL A 125 5.72 28.41 -12.35
CA VAL A 125 4.96 27.29 -12.93
C VAL A 125 3.52 27.29 -12.41
N THR A 126 2.56 26.95 -13.28
CA THR A 126 1.17 26.64 -12.95
C THR A 126 0.74 25.33 -13.61
N GLY A 127 -0.24 24.63 -13.02
CA GLY A 127 -0.66 23.30 -13.48
C GLY A 127 0.35 22.20 -13.18
N TRP A 128 0.32 21.16 -14.00
CA TRP A 128 1.25 20.03 -13.91
C TRP A 128 2.65 20.41 -14.38
N TYR A 129 3.65 19.99 -13.63
CA TYR A 129 5.06 20.16 -14.00
C TYR A 129 5.88 18.93 -13.60
N ASN A 130 6.68 18.43 -14.54
CA ASN A 130 7.66 17.37 -14.30
C ASN A 130 9.06 17.97 -14.27
N ASP A 131 9.74 17.88 -13.13
CA ASP A 131 11.10 18.44 -12.97
C ASP A 131 12.22 17.47 -13.41
N GLY A 132 11.83 16.38 -14.10
CA GLY A 132 12.73 15.30 -14.51
C GLY A 132 12.88 14.19 -13.46
N ASN A 133 12.42 14.40 -12.23
CA ASN A 133 12.41 13.39 -11.16
C ASN A 133 11.01 12.91 -10.83
N ASN A 134 10.04 13.84 -10.76
CA ASN A 134 8.66 13.53 -10.41
C ASN A 134 7.73 14.68 -10.80
N TRP A 135 6.43 14.42 -10.71
CA TRP A 135 5.37 15.38 -10.95
C TRP A 135 5.06 16.21 -9.71
N VAL A 136 4.82 17.51 -9.93
CA VAL A 136 4.22 18.46 -8.99
C VAL A 136 3.00 19.11 -9.64
N TYR A 137 2.10 19.65 -8.85
CA TYR A 137 0.98 20.45 -9.33
C TYR A 137 0.95 21.80 -8.62
N CYS A 138 1.00 22.85 -9.39
CA CYS A 138 0.93 24.25 -8.95
C CYS A 138 -0.48 24.79 -9.22
N ASP A 139 -1.28 24.98 -8.17
CA ASP A 139 -2.72 25.25 -8.29
C ASP A 139 -2.99 26.64 -8.89
N GLU A 140 -3.43 26.68 -10.13
CA GLU A 140 -3.74 27.89 -10.88
C GLU A 140 -4.80 28.74 -10.17
N ASN A 141 -5.78 28.08 -9.56
CA ASN A 141 -6.90 28.75 -8.87
C ASN A 141 -6.51 29.26 -7.46
N ALA A 142 -5.35 28.87 -6.96
CA ALA A 142 -4.84 29.24 -5.65
C ALA A 142 -3.55 30.09 -5.74
N GLY A 143 -3.37 30.83 -6.86
CA GLY A 143 -2.22 31.73 -7.05
C GLY A 143 -0.90 31.03 -7.38
N GLY A 144 -0.93 29.82 -7.92
CA GLY A 144 0.23 29.09 -8.44
C GLY A 144 1.09 28.39 -7.38
N HIS A 145 0.65 28.28 -6.13
CA HIS A 145 1.43 27.52 -5.15
C HIS A 145 1.26 26.02 -5.34
N MET A 146 2.32 25.27 -5.01
CA MET A 146 2.36 23.81 -5.08
C MET A 146 1.38 23.17 -4.10
N LEU A 147 0.73 22.10 -4.52
CA LEU A 147 0.01 21.20 -3.61
C LEU A 147 1.01 20.41 -2.76
N VAL A 148 0.78 20.35 -1.45
CA VAL A 148 1.62 19.62 -0.48
C VAL A 148 0.73 18.95 0.57
N SER A 149 1.09 17.74 0.99
CA SER A 149 0.43 16.97 2.06
C SER A 149 -1.09 16.89 1.90
N CYS A 150 -1.60 16.74 0.67
CA CYS A 150 -3.03 16.75 0.41
C CYS A 150 -3.45 15.79 -0.71
N TRP A 151 -4.71 15.40 -0.65
CA TRP A 151 -5.42 14.74 -1.73
C TRP A 151 -6.01 15.77 -2.68
N LYS A 152 -5.91 15.51 -3.97
CA LYS A 152 -6.56 16.35 -4.99
C LYS A 152 -7.07 15.49 -6.14
N LYS A 153 -8.27 15.79 -6.63
CA LYS A 153 -8.84 15.20 -7.83
C LYS A 153 -8.54 16.15 -9.00
N LEU A 154 -7.84 15.66 -10.04
CA LEU A 154 -7.34 16.45 -11.16
C LEU A 154 -7.46 15.67 -12.47
N GLU A 155 -7.59 16.37 -13.58
CA GLU A 155 -7.27 15.82 -14.89
C GLU A 155 -5.78 15.45 -14.92
N PRO A 156 -5.38 14.29 -15.46
CA PRO A 156 -3.98 13.91 -15.55
C PRO A 156 -3.22 14.83 -16.53
N ALA A 157 -1.90 14.92 -16.39
CA ALA A 157 -1.09 15.58 -17.40
C ALA A 157 -1.21 14.86 -18.76
N GLN A 158 -1.01 15.59 -19.85
CA GLN A 158 -1.25 15.11 -21.22
C GLN A 158 -0.42 13.85 -21.57
N ASP A 159 0.74 13.68 -20.97
CA ASP A 159 1.66 12.56 -21.19
C ASP A 159 1.56 11.45 -20.12
N MET A 160 0.62 11.55 -19.17
CA MET A 160 0.31 10.48 -18.22
C MET A 160 -0.55 9.41 -18.90
N THR A 161 -0.10 8.14 -18.81
CA THR A 161 -0.88 6.98 -19.25
C THR A 161 -1.84 6.57 -18.13
N ILE A 162 -3.10 6.33 -18.48
CA ILE A 162 -4.13 5.93 -17.51
C ILE A 162 -4.26 4.41 -17.53
N ASP A 163 -4.08 3.76 -16.36
CA ASP A 163 -4.31 2.33 -16.20
C ASP A 163 -5.81 2.01 -16.12
N LYS A 164 -6.20 0.81 -16.58
CA LYS A 164 -7.58 0.32 -16.54
C LYS A 164 -8.19 0.18 -15.15
N ASN A 165 -7.36 0.11 -14.10
CA ASN A 165 -7.78 0.04 -12.70
C ASN A 165 -7.90 1.44 -12.05
N ALA A 166 -7.53 2.50 -12.77
CA ALA A 166 -7.79 3.85 -12.35
C ALA A 166 -9.31 4.10 -12.39
N PHE A 167 -9.85 4.56 -11.27
CA PHE A 167 -11.29 4.85 -11.19
C PHE A 167 -11.58 6.24 -11.74
N ASP A 168 -12.41 6.29 -12.78
CA ASP A 168 -12.96 7.49 -13.38
C ASP A 168 -14.45 7.61 -13.04
N GLU A 169 -14.87 8.72 -12.44
CA GLU A 169 -16.30 9.07 -12.25
C GLU A 169 -16.96 9.56 -13.55
N ASN A 170 -16.39 9.27 -14.73
CA ASN A 170 -16.77 9.74 -16.07
C ASN A 170 -16.60 11.25 -16.30
N ASP A 171 -15.74 11.89 -15.54
CA ASP A 171 -15.40 13.32 -15.67
C ASP A 171 -13.93 13.54 -16.11
N GLY A 172 -13.19 12.47 -16.40
CA GLY A 172 -11.78 12.51 -16.81
C GLY A 172 -10.82 12.92 -15.71
N THR A 173 -11.26 12.95 -14.45
CA THR A 173 -10.41 13.34 -13.32
C THR A 173 -10.10 12.16 -12.40
N TYR A 174 -8.91 12.16 -11.84
CA TYR A 174 -8.38 11.07 -11.01
C TYR A 174 -7.83 11.60 -9.69
N TRP A 175 -7.75 10.75 -8.67
CA TRP A 175 -7.21 11.11 -7.37
C TRP A 175 -5.71 10.95 -7.33
N PHE A 176 -5.05 12.00 -6.82
CA PHE A 176 -3.61 12.07 -6.55
C PHE A 176 -3.38 12.43 -5.09
N TYR A 177 -2.26 11.95 -4.54
CA TYR A 177 -1.78 12.42 -3.24
C TYR A 177 -0.42 13.09 -3.38
N PHE A 178 -0.35 14.34 -2.93
CA PHE A 178 0.87 15.13 -2.92
C PHE A 178 1.56 14.99 -1.57
N GLN A 179 2.83 14.61 -1.58
CA GLN A 179 3.66 14.47 -0.39
C GLN A 179 3.97 15.85 0.22
N ASN A 180 4.56 15.87 1.42
CA ASN A 180 5.04 17.11 2.05
C ASN A 180 6.13 17.82 1.24
N THR A 181 6.81 17.11 0.34
CA THR A 181 7.78 17.63 -0.62
C THR A 181 7.13 18.33 -1.82
N GLY A 182 5.82 18.18 -2.02
CA GLY A 182 5.05 18.61 -3.18
C GLY A 182 5.05 17.62 -4.34
N TYR A 183 5.82 16.52 -4.26
CA TYR A 183 5.81 15.48 -5.28
C TYR A 183 4.61 14.57 -5.17
N VAL A 184 4.11 14.11 -6.31
CA VAL A 184 3.06 13.09 -6.38
C VAL A 184 3.59 11.77 -5.78
N THR A 185 2.76 11.11 -4.98
CA THR A 185 3.01 9.74 -4.54
C THR A 185 2.77 8.79 -5.70
N ARG A 186 3.77 7.99 -6.08
CA ARG A 186 3.72 7.10 -7.25
C ARG A 186 4.55 5.83 -7.07
N ALA A 187 4.27 4.81 -7.85
CA ALA A 187 5.15 3.66 -7.98
C ALA A 187 6.44 4.06 -8.74
N THR A 188 7.59 3.53 -8.30
CA THR A 188 8.90 3.82 -8.90
C THR A 188 9.56 2.58 -9.50
N ASP A 189 9.33 1.41 -8.90
CA ASP A 189 10.05 0.17 -9.19
C ASP A 189 9.12 -0.97 -9.62
N SER A 190 7.82 -0.71 -9.75
CA SER A 190 6.76 -1.66 -10.11
C SER A 190 5.63 -0.91 -10.80
N ASP A 191 4.69 -1.64 -11.41
CA ASP A 191 3.50 -1.02 -12.02
C ASP A 191 2.64 -0.31 -10.99
N PHE A 192 2.49 -0.92 -9.80
CA PHE A 192 1.72 -0.37 -8.70
C PHE A 192 2.50 -0.48 -7.39
N LYS A 193 2.25 0.45 -6.47
CA LYS A 193 2.83 0.42 -5.13
C LYS A 193 1.82 0.87 -4.08
N ASP A 194 1.81 0.15 -2.96
CA ASP A 194 1.00 0.46 -1.78
C ASP A 194 1.73 1.46 -0.87
N TYR A 195 0.99 2.48 -0.41
CA TYR A 195 1.50 3.50 0.50
C TYR A 195 0.53 3.71 1.66
N ALA A 196 1.05 3.79 2.87
CA ALA A 196 0.28 4.19 4.04
C ALA A 196 0.22 5.73 4.15
N ILE A 197 -0.97 6.28 4.04
CA ILE A 197 -1.25 7.72 4.18
C ILE A 197 -2.20 7.90 5.36
N GLY A 198 -1.73 8.54 6.42
CA GLY A 198 -2.51 8.68 7.65
C GLY A 198 -2.88 7.34 8.31
N GLY A 199 -2.07 6.29 8.11
CA GLY A 199 -2.32 4.95 8.64
C GLY A 199 -3.28 4.09 7.78
N VAL A 200 -3.78 4.63 6.67
CA VAL A 200 -4.62 3.93 5.69
C VAL A 200 -3.81 3.63 4.44
N HIS A 201 -3.95 2.43 3.89
CA HIS A 201 -3.22 1.97 2.72
C HIS A 201 -3.95 2.33 1.42
N TYR A 202 -3.20 2.84 0.42
CA TYR A 202 -3.68 3.20 -0.92
C TYR A 202 -2.68 2.75 -1.96
N ALA A 203 -3.14 2.36 -3.14
CA ALA A 203 -2.27 2.01 -4.26
C ALA A 203 -2.20 3.15 -5.29
N PHE A 204 -1.00 3.33 -5.85
CA PHE A 204 -0.76 4.29 -6.93
C PHE A 204 0.02 3.61 -8.05
N ASP A 205 -0.24 4.03 -9.29
CA ASP A 205 0.55 3.65 -10.46
C ASP A 205 1.84 4.48 -10.60
N GLN A 206 2.56 4.30 -11.70
CA GLN A 206 3.79 5.03 -12.00
C GLN A 206 3.58 6.52 -12.28
N ASN A 207 2.36 6.94 -12.65
CA ASN A 207 1.98 8.34 -12.84
C ASN A 207 1.45 9.01 -11.57
N GLY A 208 1.20 8.22 -10.51
CA GLY A 208 0.64 8.68 -9.25
C GLY A 208 -0.88 8.71 -9.21
N ILE A 209 -1.54 8.06 -10.15
CA ILE A 209 -3.00 7.90 -10.14
C ILE A 209 -3.38 6.82 -9.13
N MET A 210 -4.29 7.17 -8.21
CA MET A 210 -4.81 6.22 -7.22
C MET A 210 -5.62 5.11 -7.89
N GLN A 211 -5.33 3.87 -7.50
CA GLN A 211 -5.95 2.67 -8.04
C GLN A 211 -7.06 2.15 -7.13
N THR A 212 -8.04 1.43 -7.72
CA THR A 212 -9.17 0.80 -7.00
C THR A 212 -9.41 -0.63 -7.50
N GLY A 213 -10.25 -1.39 -6.78
CA GLY A 213 -10.48 -2.79 -7.07
C GLY A 213 -9.27 -3.67 -6.75
N TRP A 214 -9.13 -4.78 -7.46
CA TRP A 214 -7.98 -5.65 -7.30
C TRP A 214 -6.72 -5.08 -7.94
N VAL A 215 -5.69 -4.88 -7.14
CA VAL A 215 -4.38 -4.38 -7.59
C VAL A 215 -3.30 -5.36 -7.16
N LYS A 216 -2.47 -5.80 -8.10
CA LYS A 216 -1.32 -6.67 -7.84
C LYS A 216 -0.14 -5.82 -7.38
N ILE A 217 0.23 -5.97 -6.12
CA ILE A 217 1.31 -5.18 -5.48
C ILE A 217 2.66 -5.91 -5.56
N SER A 218 2.65 -7.24 -5.63
CA SER A 218 3.87 -8.05 -5.69
C SER A 218 3.63 -9.42 -6.33
N ASP A 219 4.71 -10.02 -6.86
CA ASP A 219 4.72 -11.38 -7.38
C ASP A 219 5.08 -12.39 -6.28
N THR A 220 4.16 -12.60 -5.35
CA THR A 220 4.34 -13.57 -4.25
C THR A 220 3.51 -14.82 -4.47
N GLN A 221 3.90 -15.93 -3.78
CA GLN A 221 3.12 -17.16 -3.78
C GLN A 221 2.49 -17.40 -2.41
N PRO A 222 1.25 -17.87 -2.35
CA PRO A 222 0.34 -18.05 -3.50
C PRO A 222 -0.03 -16.69 -4.14
N VAL A 223 -0.46 -16.72 -5.39
CA VAL A 223 -0.69 -15.50 -6.22
C VAL A 223 -1.57 -14.48 -5.52
N ILE A 224 -2.63 -14.92 -4.82
CA ILE A 224 -3.55 -14.02 -4.10
C ILE A 224 -2.84 -13.18 -3.02
N ALA A 225 -1.75 -13.66 -2.44
CA ALA A 225 -0.99 -12.93 -1.42
C ALA A 225 -0.35 -11.64 -1.98
N GLY A 226 -0.11 -11.60 -3.29
CA GLY A 226 0.40 -10.43 -4.01
C GLY A 226 -0.66 -9.36 -4.28
N TYR A 227 -1.93 -9.68 -4.10
CA TYR A 227 -3.04 -8.76 -4.37
C TYR A 227 -3.49 -8.01 -3.13
N ARG A 228 -4.11 -6.85 -3.37
CA ARG A 228 -4.93 -6.08 -2.43
C ARG A 228 -6.21 -5.67 -3.15
N PHE A 229 -7.28 -5.47 -2.39
CA PHE A 229 -8.49 -4.88 -2.92
C PHE A 229 -8.65 -3.47 -2.35
N TYR A 230 -8.70 -2.47 -3.22
CA TYR A 230 -8.91 -1.09 -2.82
C TYR A 230 -10.36 -0.69 -3.10
N ASN A 231 -11.04 -0.14 -2.10
CA ASN A 231 -12.47 0.15 -2.15
C ASN A 231 -12.81 1.01 -3.37
N ASN A 232 -13.56 0.46 -4.29
CA ASN A 232 -14.02 1.13 -5.52
C ASN A 232 -15.45 1.68 -5.39
N ASP A 233 -16.06 1.52 -4.21
CA ASP A 233 -17.37 2.05 -3.85
C ASP A 233 -17.33 2.54 -2.39
N LYS A 234 -18.01 3.65 -2.12
CA LYS A 234 -18.09 4.26 -0.77
C LYS A 234 -18.84 3.39 0.24
N SER A 235 -19.70 2.47 -0.22
CA SER A 235 -20.39 1.50 0.66
C SER A 235 -19.43 0.48 1.29
N LEU A 236 -18.25 0.26 0.69
CA LEU A 236 -17.22 -0.64 1.20
C LEU A 236 -16.33 0.02 2.27
N GLY A 237 -16.45 1.34 2.47
CA GLY A 237 -15.62 2.11 3.39
C GLY A 237 -15.01 3.35 2.73
N THR A 238 -13.85 3.79 3.22
CA THR A 238 -13.14 4.92 2.62
C THR A 238 -12.74 4.58 1.18
N PHE A 239 -13.17 5.39 0.22
CA PHE A 239 -12.90 5.21 -1.20
C PHE A 239 -11.39 5.19 -1.48
N GLY A 240 -10.93 4.25 -2.29
CA GLY A 240 -9.51 4.04 -2.61
C GLY A 240 -8.68 3.40 -1.51
N ALA A 241 -9.20 3.26 -0.28
CA ALA A 241 -8.49 2.59 0.81
C ALA A 241 -8.46 1.08 0.61
N ALA A 242 -7.37 0.42 1.03
CA ALA A 242 -7.30 -1.03 1.07
C ALA A 242 -8.44 -1.59 1.92
N HIS A 243 -9.17 -2.57 1.37
CA HIS A 243 -10.29 -3.20 2.06
C HIS A 243 -9.83 -4.00 3.27
N VAL A 244 -10.60 -3.95 4.35
CA VAL A 244 -10.38 -4.67 5.61
C VAL A 244 -11.63 -5.44 5.97
N GLY A 245 -11.49 -6.71 6.37
CA GLY A 245 -12.60 -7.56 6.72
C GLY A 245 -13.11 -8.41 5.57
N TRP A 246 -14.38 -8.79 5.62
CA TRP A 246 -15.01 -9.64 4.61
C TRP A 246 -15.46 -8.85 3.38
N LEU A 247 -15.15 -9.40 2.22
CA LEU A 247 -15.55 -8.88 0.91
C LEU A 247 -16.08 -10.01 0.03
N SER A 248 -17.18 -9.74 -0.66
CA SER A 248 -17.68 -10.56 -1.76
C SER A 248 -17.36 -9.85 -3.07
N ALA A 249 -16.49 -10.43 -3.90
CA ALA A 249 -16.04 -9.83 -5.16
C ALA A 249 -15.72 -10.88 -6.22
N TYR A 250 -15.74 -10.48 -7.50
CA TYR A 250 -15.18 -11.29 -8.56
C TYR A 250 -13.66 -11.44 -8.34
N PRO A 251 -13.09 -12.65 -8.54
CA PRO A 251 -11.68 -12.87 -8.39
C PRO A 251 -10.85 -12.09 -9.43
N PRO A 252 -9.57 -11.79 -9.17
CA PRO A 252 -8.66 -11.41 -10.23
C PRO A 252 -8.62 -12.47 -11.32
N SER A 253 -8.58 -12.07 -12.59
CA SER A 253 -8.58 -13.01 -13.74
C SER A 253 -7.40 -13.98 -13.76
N GLU A 254 -6.29 -13.61 -13.13
CA GLU A 254 -5.11 -14.47 -12.94
C GLU A 254 -5.36 -15.59 -11.92
N ILE A 255 -6.32 -15.43 -11.01
CA ILE A 255 -6.64 -16.39 -9.94
C ILE A 255 -7.75 -17.33 -10.35
N SER A 256 -8.82 -16.80 -10.95
CA SER A 256 -9.93 -17.60 -11.44
C SER A 256 -10.63 -16.93 -12.62
N SER A 257 -11.02 -17.75 -13.60
CA SER A 257 -11.77 -17.34 -14.79
C SER A 257 -13.25 -17.72 -14.73
N THR A 258 -13.73 -18.28 -13.60
CA THR A 258 -15.11 -18.83 -13.50
C THR A 258 -16.18 -17.76 -13.59
N GLY A 259 -15.87 -16.49 -13.37
CA GLY A 259 -16.84 -15.40 -13.43
C GLY A 259 -17.81 -15.37 -12.25
N ASP A 260 -17.60 -16.20 -11.23
CA ASP A 260 -18.41 -16.25 -10.03
C ASP A 260 -17.87 -15.34 -8.93
N VAL A 261 -18.77 -14.72 -8.19
CA VAL A 261 -18.43 -13.91 -7.03
C VAL A 261 -17.97 -14.84 -5.90
N GLN A 262 -16.82 -14.50 -5.31
CA GLN A 262 -16.18 -15.25 -4.24
C GLN A 262 -16.06 -14.42 -2.97
N TRP A 263 -15.93 -15.08 -1.80
CA TRP A 263 -15.68 -14.43 -0.53
C TRP A 263 -14.19 -14.40 -0.21
N TYR A 264 -13.74 -13.25 0.31
CA TYR A 264 -12.38 -13.00 0.77
C TYR A 264 -12.40 -12.36 2.15
N TYR A 265 -11.32 -12.53 2.89
CA TYR A 265 -11.10 -11.83 4.16
C TYR A 265 -9.76 -11.15 4.17
N PHE A 266 -9.75 -9.86 4.45
CA PHE A 266 -8.54 -9.04 4.48
C PHE A 266 -8.18 -8.67 5.92
N ASP A 267 -6.90 -8.71 6.24
CA ASP A 267 -6.39 -8.24 7.52
C ASP A 267 -6.37 -6.69 7.61
N ASN A 268 -5.88 -6.16 8.73
CA ASN A 268 -5.82 -4.72 8.94
C ASN A 268 -4.82 -3.97 8.04
N LYS A 269 -4.04 -4.67 7.23
CA LYS A 269 -3.14 -4.12 6.20
C LYS A 269 -3.67 -4.35 4.78
N GLY A 270 -4.90 -4.86 4.64
CA GLY A 270 -5.48 -5.19 3.34
C GLY A 270 -4.89 -6.45 2.71
N VAL A 271 -4.17 -7.28 3.48
CA VAL A 271 -3.65 -8.56 2.97
C VAL A 271 -4.76 -9.60 2.99
N PRO A 272 -5.11 -10.24 1.86
CA PRO A 272 -6.10 -11.30 1.85
C PRO A 272 -5.61 -12.51 2.64
N ALA A 273 -6.50 -13.16 3.36
CA ALA A 273 -6.22 -14.44 4.00
C ALA A 273 -6.10 -15.53 2.93
N TYR A 274 -5.13 -16.43 3.08
CA TYR A 274 -4.91 -17.55 2.17
C TYR A 274 -4.37 -18.76 2.92
N GLY A 275 -4.49 -19.94 2.31
CA GLY A 275 -3.96 -21.21 2.79
C GLY A 275 -2.78 -21.68 1.96
N THR A 276 -2.23 -22.84 2.37
CA THR A 276 -1.16 -23.54 1.66
C THR A 276 -1.64 -24.95 1.34
N ARG A 277 -1.57 -25.32 0.09
CA ARG A 277 -1.88 -26.66 -0.40
C ARG A 277 -0.62 -27.50 -0.35
N VAL A 278 -0.74 -28.73 0.18
CA VAL A 278 0.38 -29.67 0.32
C VAL A 278 0.01 -31.05 -0.22
N PRO A 279 0.94 -31.78 -0.82
CA PRO A 279 0.69 -33.17 -1.23
C PRO A 279 0.35 -34.03 -0.02
N SER A 280 -0.65 -34.88 -0.17
CA SER A 280 -1.02 -35.92 0.81
C SER A 280 -0.40 -37.26 0.47
N ASN A 281 -0.32 -38.18 1.45
CA ASN A 281 0.25 -39.50 1.27
C ASN A 281 -0.60 -40.45 0.36
N ASP A 282 -1.85 -40.07 0.10
CA ASP A 282 -2.77 -40.81 -0.76
C ASP A 282 -2.82 -40.30 -2.21
N GLY A 283 -1.90 -39.39 -2.57
CA GLY A 283 -1.85 -38.80 -3.91
C GLY A 283 -2.78 -37.64 -4.15
N THR A 284 -3.59 -37.27 -3.14
CA THR A 284 -4.43 -36.09 -3.14
C THR A 284 -3.71 -34.87 -2.55
N TYR A 285 -4.45 -33.81 -2.28
CA TYR A 285 -3.92 -32.64 -1.61
C TYR A 285 -4.60 -32.40 -0.26
N ALA A 286 -3.86 -31.85 0.68
CA ALA A 286 -4.35 -31.36 1.95
C ALA A 286 -4.05 -29.88 2.09
N LEU A 287 -4.71 -29.20 3.03
CA LEU A 287 -4.39 -27.85 3.43
C LEU A 287 -3.55 -27.86 4.70
N GLU A 288 -2.58 -26.97 4.82
CA GLU A 288 -1.89 -26.77 6.09
C GLU A 288 -2.83 -26.18 7.15
N ALA A 289 -2.63 -26.58 8.41
CA ALA A 289 -3.43 -26.12 9.55
C ALA A 289 -3.10 -24.66 9.93
N ASN A 290 -3.21 -23.75 8.96
CA ASN A 290 -2.96 -22.31 9.14
C ASN A 290 -4.26 -21.55 9.38
N PHE A 291 -4.80 -21.67 10.58
CA PHE A 291 -6.12 -21.15 10.92
C PHE A 291 -6.14 -19.65 11.17
N LYS A 292 -7.18 -18.98 10.65
CA LYS A 292 -7.53 -17.59 10.96
C LYS A 292 -8.70 -17.54 11.95
N LYS A 293 -8.51 -16.87 13.07
CA LYS A 293 -9.58 -16.60 14.04
C LYS A 293 -10.17 -15.23 13.76
N ILE A 294 -11.49 -15.18 13.54
CA ILE A 294 -12.23 -13.96 13.19
C ILE A 294 -13.38 -13.82 14.18
N THR A 295 -13.47 -12.69 14.84
CA THR A 295 -14.54 -12.39 15.80
C THR A 295 -15.64 -11.57 15.11
N LYS A 296 -16.87 -12.06 15.18
CA LYS A 296 -18.08 -11.38 14.70
C LYS A 296 -19.15 -11.45 15.79
N ASN A 297 -19.73 -10.32 16.16
CA ASN A 297 -20.75 -10.23 17.20
C ASN A 297 -20.35 -10.93 18.52
N ASN A 298 -19.12 -10.67 18.98
CA ASN A 298 -18.52 -11.28 20.19
C ASN A 298 -18.34 -12.81 20.14
N VAL A 299 -18.53 -13.44 18.98
CA VAL A 299 -18.26 -14.88 18.78
C VAL A 299 -17.04 -15.01 17.88
N THR A 300 -16.05 -15.80 18.31
CA THR A 300 -14.85 -16.09 17.54
C THR A 300 -15.03 -17.37 16.75
N TYR A 301 -14.91 -17.27 15.45
CA TYR A 301 -14.96 -18.37 14.50
C TYR A 301 -13.56 -18.69 14.00
N THR A 302 -13.29 -19.96 13.71
CA THR A 302 -12.04 -20.44 13.14
C THR A 302 -12.27 -20.77 11.67
N TYR A 303 -11.50 -20.12 10.80
CA TYR A 303 -11.53 -20.30 9.35
C TYR A 303 -10.22 -20.92 8.85
N LEU A 304 -10.33 -21.61 7.73
CA LEU A 304 -9.23 -21.99 6.88
C LEU A 304 -9.50 -21.44 5.48
N PHE A 305 -8.45 -21.13 4.71
CA PHE A 305 -8.60 -20.56 3.37
C PHE A 305 -7.89 -21.42 2.34
N THR A 306 -8.33 -21.37 1.10
CA THR A 306 -7.65 -21.97 -0.05
C THR A 306 -6.44 -21.14 -0.48
N GLU A 307 -5.63 -21.60 -1.41
CA GLU A 307 -4.55 -20.83 -2.03
C GLU A 307 -5.08 -19.64 -2.84
N GLN A 308 -6.33 -19.70 -3.30
CA GLN A 308 -7.02 -18.63 -4.00
C GLN A 308 -7.62 -17.57 -3.05
N GLY A 309 -7.53 -17.79 -1.74
CA GLY A 309 -8.03 -16.87 -0.72
C GLY A 309 -9.51 -17.05 -0.34
N ASN A 310 -10.14 -18.11 -0.80
CA ASN A 310 -11.53 -18.40 -0.47
C ASN A 310 -11.66 -19.16 0.85
N PRO A 311 -12.69 -18.90 1.67
CA PRO A 311 -12.90 -19.65 2.88
C PRO A 311 -13.31 -21.10 2.57
N VAL A 312 -12.66 -22.04 3.23
CA VAL A 312 -12.87 -23.48 3.09
C VAL A 312 -14.20 -23.90 3.70
N TYR A 313 -14.90 -24.85 3.08
CA TYR A 313 -16.13 -25.46 3.57
C TYR A 313 -16.12 -26.98 3.39
N GLY A 314 -17.09 -27.66 4.01
CA GLY A 314 -17.21 -29.12 3.96
C GLY A 314 -16.16 -29.85 4.79
N LEU A 315 -16.01 -31.13 4.49
CA LEU A 315 -15.00 -31.99 5.07
C LEU A 315 -13.72 -31.90 4.24
N VAL A 316 -12.60 -31.52 4.88
CA VAL A 316 -11.31 -31.37 4.19
C VAL A 316 -10.19 -32.11 4.89
N GLN A 317 -9.19 -32.51 4.12
CA GLN A 317 -7.95 -33.06 4.66
C GLN A 317 -7.01 -31.94 5.07
N VAL A 318 -6.50 -32.03 6.29
CA VAL A 318 -5.58 -31.03 6.86
C VAL A 318 -4.30 -31.70 7.32
N ARG A 319 -3.15 -31.10 7.01
CA ARG A 319 -1.85 -31.48 7.57
C ARG A 319 -1.63 -30.74 8.88
N LYS A 320 -1.44 -31.49 9.96
CA LYS A 320 -1.13 -30.93 11.28
C LYS A 320 0.34 -30.50 11.35
N THR A 321 0.69 -29.76 12.39
CA THR A 321 2.06 -29.29 12.66
C THR A 321 3.06 -30.42 12.90
N ASP A 322 2.59 -31.62 13.32
CA ASP A 322 3.41 -32.84 13.46
C ASP A 322 3.63 -33.60 12.12
N GLY A 323 3.12 -33.03 11.01
CA GLY A 323 3.19 -33.61 9.66
C GLY A 323 2.14 -34.66 9.36
N SER A 324 1.34 -35.10 10.34
CA SER A 324 0.28 -36.09 10.13
C SER A 324 -0.97 -35.47 9.48
N PHE A 325 -1.73 -36.31 8.75
CA PHE A 325 -2.93 -35.88 8.06
C PHE A 325 -4.19 -36.34 8.83
N THR A 326 -5.20 -35.47 8.83
CA THR A 326 -6.51 -35.75 9.43
C THR A 326 -7.61 -34.97 8.75
N SER A 327 -8.87 -35.27 9.07
CA SER A 327 -10.03 -34.53 8.59
C SER A 327 -10.36 -33.35 9.51
N MET A 328 -10.91 -32.29 8.93
CA MET A 328 -11.61 -31.23 9.65
C MET A 328 -12.89 -30.86 8.89
N TYR A 329 -13.91 -30.40 9.59
CA TYR A 329 -15.17 -30.02 8.99
C TYR A 329 -15.48 -28.54 9.17
N PHE A 330 -15.65 -27.81 8.08
CA PHE A 330 -15.86 -26.36 8.05
C PHE A 330 -17.32 -25.96 7.73
N GLY A 331 -18.26 -26.87 7.97
CA GLY A 331 -19.69 -26.59 7.75
C GLY A 331 -20.08 -26.53 6.28
N THR A 332 -21.22 -25.91 6.00
CA THR A 332 -21.69 -25.67 4.62
C THR A 332 -20.99 -24.47 3.98
N LYS A 333 -21.10 -24.30 2.67
CA LYS A 333 -20.54 -23.15 1.92
C LYS A 333 -20.96 -21.79 2.54
N ASN A 334 -22.12 -21.69 3.13
CA ASN A 334 -22.60 -20.46 3.79
C ASN A 334 -22.01 -20.23 5.19
N GLN A 335 -21.49 -21.27 5.82
CA GLN A 335 -20.84 -21.19 7.16
C GLN A 335 -19.34 -21.01 7.04
N SER A 336 -18.69 -21.86 6.24
CA SER A 336 -17.25 -21.88 5.91
C SER A 336 -16.33 -21.69 7.13
N CYS A 337 -16.75 -22.15 8.31
CA CYS A 337 -15.97 -22.09 9.55
C CYS A 337 -15.99 -23.43 10.27
N LEU A 338 -14.96 -23.67 11.11
CA LEU A 338 -14.81 -24.92 11.85
C LEU A 338 -16.06 -25.29 12.64
N GLN A 339 -16.57 -26.49 12.41
CA GLN A 339 -17.73 -27.05 13.06
C GLN A 339 -17.37 -28.38 13.77
N LYS A 340 -18.11 -28.73 14.79
CA LYS A 340 -18.04 -30.04 15.48
C LYS A 340 -19.30 -30.86 15.20
N ALA A 341 -19.59 -31.09 13.94
CA ALA A 341 -20.73 -31.89 13.55
C ALA A 341 -20.44 -33.39 13.76
N THR A 342 -21.40 -34.14 14.27
CA THR A 342 -21.29 -35.59 14.44
C THR A 342 -21.76 -36.39 13.24
N ASN A 343 -22.64 -35.82 12.41
CA ASN A 343 -23.18 -36.44 11.21
C ASN A 343 -22.88 -35.57 10.00
N ILE A 344 -22.16 -36.13 9.03
CA ILE A 344 -21.74 -35.43 7.80
C ILE A 344 -22.25 -36.25 6.62
N ILE A 345 -22.87 -35.59 5.65
CA ILE A 345 -23.26 -36.18 4.38
C ILE A 345 -22.04 -36.04 3.45
N GLU A 346 -21.58 -37.19 2.93
CA GLU A 346 -20.51 -37.24 1.92
C GLU A 346 -21.04 -37.05 0.51
N GLY A 347 -20.16 -36.99 -0.49
CA GLY A 347 -20.52 -36.67 -1.88
C GLY A 347 -21.47 -37.67 -2.54
N ASP A 348 -21.47 -38.92 -2.09
CA ASP A 348 -22.45 -39.97 -2.52
C ASP A 348 -23.86 -39.81 -1.90
N GLY A 349 -24.05 -38.78 -1.06
CA GLY A 349 -25.30 -38.56 -0.33
C GLY A 349 -25.46 -39.40 0.94
N THR A 350 -24.48 -40.24 1.28
CA THR A 350 -24.52 -41.09 2.47
C THR A 350 -24.18 -40.29 3.72
N GLN A 351 -25.00 -40.42 4.75
CA GLN A 351 -24.69 -39.83 6.07
C GLN A 351 -23.76 -40.72 6.86
N TRP A 352 -22.66 -40.13 7.34
CA TRP A 352 -21.69 -40.79 8.14
C TRP A 352 -21.50 -40.15 9.51
N LEU A 353 -21.24 -40.98 10.52
CA LEU A 353 -20.85 -40.54 11.85
C LEU A 353 -19.37 -40.13 11.84
N TYR A 354 -19.09 -38.92 12.36
CA TYR A 354 -17.74 -38.38 12.51
C TYR A 354 -17.46 -38.03 13.97
N GLY A 355 -16.22 -38.22 14.38
CA GLY A 355 -15.68 -37.83 15.69
C GLY A 355 -14.52 -36.86 15.56
N PHE A 356 -14.63 -35.72 16.23
CA PHE A 356 -13.58 -34.70 16.27
C PHE A 356 -13.13 -34.44 17.71
N ASN A 357 -11.87 -34.14 17.90
CA ASN A 357 -11.33 -33.75 19.20
C ASN A 357 -11.68 -32.26 19.52
N ASN A 358 -11.20 -31.76 20.66
CA ASN A 358 -11.49 -30.37 21.07
C ASN A 358 -10.91 -29.31 20.12
N GLN A 359 -9.89 -29.64 19.35
CA GLN A 359 -9.27 -28.77 18.36
C GLN A 359 -9.94 -28.85 16.98
N GLY A 360 -10.91 -29.76 16.81
CA GLY A 360 -11.62 -29.99 15.56
C GLY A 360 -10.94 -31.00 14.63
N TYR A 361 -9.86 -31.64 15.05
CA TYR A 361 -9.18 -32.69 14.28
C TYR A 361 -9.94 -34.01 14.39
N GLY A 362 -10.08 -34.71 13.27
CA GLY A 362 -10.68 -36.04 13.22
C GLY A 362 -9.92 -37.05 14.08
N ILE A 363 -10.68 -37.78 14.91
CA ILE A 363 -10.13 -38.82 15.80
C ILE A 363 -9.64 -40.02 14.99
N THR A 364 -8.53 -40.61 15.37
CA THR A 364 -8.09 -41.92 14.89
C THR A 364 -7.88 -42.82 16.09
N GLY A 365 -8.67 -43.92 16.19
CA GLY A 365 -8.71 -44.84 17.31
C GLY A 365 -10.09 -44.99 17.94
N ALA A 366 -10.13 -45.72 19.05
CA ALA A 366 -11.34 -45.96 19.83
C ALA A 366 -11.71 -44.70 20.67
N SER A 367 -12.92 -44.22 20.58
CA SER A 367 -13.43 -43.12 21.37
C SER A 367 -14.95 -43.23 21.56
N ASN A 368 -15.45 -43.03 22.79
CA ASN A 368 -16.88 -43.04 23.11
C ASN A 368 -17.67 -44.25 22.59
N GLY A 369 -17.02 -45.43 22.59
CA GLY A 369 -17.62 -46.68 22.13
C GLY A 369 -17.61 -46.90 20.60
N TYR A 370 -17.05 -45.97 19.84
CA TYR A 370 -16.87 -46.04 18.39
C TYR A 370 -15.40 -46.19 18.02
N LEU A 371 -15.15 -46.77 16.85
CA LEU A 371 -13.83 -46.79 16.21
C LEU A 371 -13.80 -45.80 15.08
N TYR A 372 -12.82 -44.88 15.10
CA TYR A 372 -12.65 -43.86 14.09
C TYR A 372 -11.32 -43.98 13.33
N TYR A 373 -11.35 -43.62 12.05
CA TYR A 373 -10.15 -43.39 11.25
C TYR A 373 -10.24 -42.03 10.55
N LYS A 374 -9.29 -41.15 10.84
CA LYS A 374 -9.30 -39.75 10.36
C LYS A 374 -10.67 -39.06 10.57
N GLY A 375 -11.33 -39.33 11.68
CA GLY A 375 -12.65 -38.78 12.01
C GLY A 375 -13.82 -39.65 11.60
N LYS A 376 -13.76 -40.44 10.53
CA LYS A 376 -14.87 -41.28 10.03
C LYS A 376 -15.05 -42.54 10.89
N ALA A 377 -16.26 -42.75 11.37
CA ALA A 377 -16.57 -43.97 12.11
C ALA A 377 -16.47 -45.21 11.20
N GLN A 378 -15.78 -46.24 11.67
CA GLN A 378 -15.68 -47.54 11.00
C GLN A 378 -16.91 -48.36 11.35
N ARG A 379 -17.62 -48.86 10.36
CA ARG A 379 -18.84 -49.69 10.51
C ARG A 379 -18.79 -50.88 9.59
N ALA A 380 -19.48 -51.96 9.96
CA ALA A 380 -19.67 -53.09 9.06
C ALA A 380 -20.61 -52.63 7.90
N VAL A 381 -20.18 -52.83 6.65
CA VAL A 381 -20.88 -52.37 5.45
C VAL A 381 -21.80 -53.51 4.93
N ASP A 382 -21.23 -54.70 4.70
CA ASP A 382 -21.95 -55.83 4.10
C ASP A 382 -22.43 -56.84 5.12
N ASP A 383 -21.77 -56.98 6.24
CA ASP A 383 -22.07 -57.88 7.33
C ASP A 383 -22.51 -57.15 8.60
N LYS A 384 -23.11 -57.91 9.53
CA LYS A 384 -23.47 -57.33 10.85
C LYS A 384 -22.26 -56.95 11.69
N LEU A 385 -21.07 -57.49 11.41
CA LEU A 385 -19.83 -57.29 12.11
C LEU A 385 -18.65 -57.20 11.14
N SER A 386 -17.63 -56.41 11.46
CA SER A 386 -16.36 -56.30 10.73
C SER A 386 -15.20 -56.07 11.68
N TYR A 387 -14.00 -56.57 11.31
CA TYR A 387 -12.76 -56.21 11.97
C TYR A 387 -12.09 -55.04 11.22
N TYR A 388 -11.60 -54.04 11.95
CA TYR A 388 -10.77 -52.96 11.44
C TYR A 388 -9.50 -52.83 12.30
N THR A 389 -8.35 -52.61 11.67
CA THR A 389 -7.09 -52.34 12.37
C THR A 389 -6.80 -50.84 12.34
N VAL A 390 -6.74 -50.20 13.52
CA VAL A 390 -6.39 -48.80 13.70
C VAL A 390 -5.32 -48.66 14.77
N ASN A 391 -4.25 -47.96 14.51
CA ASN A 391 -3.09 -47.76 15.40
C ASN A 391 -2.53 -49.10 15.92
N GLY A 392 -2.46 -50.11 15.05
CA GLY A 392 -1.91 -51.44 15.39
C GLY A 392 -2.85 -52.38 16.16
N ASN A 393 -4.04 -51.87 16.58
CA ASN A 393 -5.04 -52.67 17.29
C ASN A 393 -6.21 -53.01 16.37
N THR A 394 -6.66 -54.27 16.39
CA THR A 394 -7.80 -54.73 15.59
C THR A 394 -9.05 -54.81 16.44
N TYR A 395 -10.09 -54.07 16.08
CA TYR A 395 -11.35 -53.96 16.80
C TYR A 395 -12.48 -54.61 16.04
N LEU A 396 -13.43 -55.19 16.78
CA LEU A 396 -14.69 -55.69 16.23
C LEU A 396 -15.77 -54.57 16.31
N VAL A 397 -16.37 -54.25 15.17
CA VAL A 397 -17.42 -53.23 15.11
C VAL A 397 -18.70 -53.78 14.43
N ASN A 398 -19.86 -53.20 14.78
CA ASN A 398 -21.12 -53.50 14.13
C ASN A 398 -21.46 -52.52 12.99
N ASN A 399 -22.60 -52.71 12.35
CA ASN A 399 -23.08 -51.86 11.27
C ASN A 399 -23.51 -50.40 11.71
N ALA A 400 -23.66 -50.18 13.02
CA ALA A 400 -23.85 -48.86 13.58
C ALA A 400 -22.54 -48.17 13.97
N GLY A 401 -21.39 -48.85 13.80
CA GLY A 401 -20.06 -48.33 14.14
C GLY A 401 -19.63 -48.54 15.61
N TYR A 402 -20.46 -49.20 16.44
CA TYR A 402 -20.10 -49.48 17.82
C TYR A 402 -19.02 -50.56 17.93
N ILE A 403 -18.05 -50.38 18.79
CA ILE A 403 -17.09 -51.38 19.19
C ILE A 403 -17.80 -52.46 20.02
N ILE A 404 -17.75 -53.71 19.55
CA ILE A 404 -18.41 -54.84 20.20
C ILE A 404 -17.40 -55.55 21.13
N LYS A 405 -17.74 -55.58 22.41
CA LYS A 405 -16.93 -56.12 23.50
C LYS A 405 -17.39 -57.52 23.92
N ASN A 406 -16.47 -58.34 24.43
CA ASN A 406 -16.74 -59.69 24.96
C ASN A 406 -17.62 -60.51 24.01
N TYR A 407 -17.36 -60.41 22.71
CA TYR A 407 -18.12 -61.17 21.70
C TYR A 407 -17.45 -62.52 21.49
N ASN A 408 -18.19 -63.57 21.68
CA ASN A 408 -17.74 -64.90 21.44
C ASN A 408 -18.90 -65.76 20.88
N LYS A 409 -19.11 -65.66 19.59
CA LYS A 409 -20.12 -66.44 18.92
C LYS A 409 -19.49 -67.32 17.85
N SER A 410 -19.37 -68.58 18.12
CA SER A 410 -19.00 -69.61 17.16
C SER A 410 -20.19 -69.88 16.27
N LYS A 411 -19.98 -69.87 14.98
CA LYS A 411 -20.87 -70.47 14.01
C LYS A 411 -20.36 -71.89 13.70
N ALA A 412 -21.21 -72.68 13.06
CA ALA A 412 -20.92 -74.08 12.67
C ALA A 412 -19.53 -74.21 11.97
N PRO A 413 -18.86 -75.41 12.03
CA PRO A 413 -17.58 -75.59 11.41
C PRO A 413 -17.54 -75.14 9.95
N GLY A 414 -16.51 -74.31 9.61
CA GLY A 414 -16.34 -73.68 8.28
C GLY A 414 -16.99 -72.33 8.08
N THR A 415 -17.63 -71.72 9.10
CA THR A 415 -18.18 -70.36 9.03
C THR A 415 -17.23 -69.37 9.66
N VAL A 416 -17.30 -68.10 9.15
CA VAL A 416 -16.49 -66.97 9.69
C VAL A 416 -16.81 -66.76 11.15
N GLU A 417 -15.79 -66.72 11.98
CA GLU A 417 -15.88 -66.54 13.44
C GLU A 417 -15.38 -65.18 13.85
N TYR A 418 -16.21 -64.41 14.59
CA TYR A 418 -15.85 -63.13 15.22
C TYR A 418 -15.70 -63.33 16.73
N LYS A 419 -14.56 -62.84 17.30
CA LYS A 419 -14.33 -62.80 18.75
C LYS A 419 -13.69 -61.51 19.17
N SER A 420 -14.06 -60.99 20.32
CA SER A 420 -13.44 -59.80 20.91
C SER A 420 -13.33 -59.92 22.43
N ASP A 421 -12.34 -59.26 22.99
CA ASP A 421 -12.10 -59.12 24.41
C ASP A 421 -12.96 -58.06 25.08
N ALA A 422 -12.67 -57.74 26.35
CA ALA A 422 -13.35 -56.71 27.13
C ALA A 422 -13.13 -55.28 26.62
N ALA A 423 -12.09 -55.04 25.82
CA ALA A 423 -11.84 -53.77 25.13
C ALA A 423 -12.47 -53.68 23.75
N GLY A 424 -12.98 -54.84 23.22
CA GLY A 424 -13.51 -54.97 21.87
C GLY A 424 -12.41 -55.26 20.83
N MET A 425 -11.20 -55.59 21.28
CA MET A 425 -10.10 -56.01 20.40
C MET A 425 -10.26 -57.47 19.97
N LYS A 426 -9.73 -57.80 18.79
CA LYS A 426 -9.76 -59.18 18.26
C LYS A 426 -9.04 -60.13 19.19
N ASP A 427 -9.78 -61.14 19.69
CA ASP A 427 -9.29 -62.16 20.60
C ASP A 427 -9.49 -63.54 19.97
N GLY A 428 -8.68 -63.89 18.97
CA GLY A 428 -8.91 -65.02 18.10
C GLY A 428 -9.91 -64.69 16.97
N GLY A 429 -10.58 -65.72 16.41
CA GLY A 429 -11.50 -65.56 15.30
C GLY A 429 -10.80 -65.62 13.94
N THR A 430 -11.49 -66.13 12.92
CA THR A 430 -10.97 -66.44 11.59
C THR A 430 -11.33 -65.41 10.54
N ALA A 431 -12.24 -64.45 10.85
CA ALA A 431 -12.65 -63.39 9.94
C ALA A 431 -11.48 -62.51 9.55
N ALA A 432 -11.43 -62.16 8.27
CA ALA A 432 -10.45 -61.23 7.74
C ALA A 432 -10.69 -59.80 8.28
N THR A 433 -9.66 -58.99 8.30
CA THR A 433 -9.74 -57.57 8.63
C THR A 433 -10.18 -56.80 7.37
N SER A 434 -11.17 -55.95 7.52
CA SER A 434 -11.68 -55.08 6.44
C SER A 434 -10.74 -53.93 6.18
N VAL A 435 -10.81 -53.38 4.98
CA VAL A 435 -10.11 -52.13 4.60
C VAL A 435 -10.76 -50.98 5.33
N LEU A 436 -9.97 -50.03 5.81
CA LEU A 436 -10.44 -48.86 6.50
C LEU A 436 -11.30 -47.99 5.57
N LEU A 437 -12.48 -47.57 6.08
CA LEU A 437 -13.36 -46.61 5.40
C LEU A 437 -12.74 -45.23 5.45
N GLN A 438 -12.35 -44.74 4.29
CA GLN A 438 -11.74 -43.41 4.15
C GLN A 438 -12.77 -42.31 4.20
N PRO A 439 -12.48 -41.12 4.79
CA PRO A 439 -13.26 -39.93 4.60
C PRO A 439 -13.34 -39.53 3.11
N GLU A 440 -14.47 -39.03 2.66
CA GLU A 440 -14.61 -38.39 1.36
C GLU A 440 -14.52 -36.88 1.53
N TYR A 441 -13.48 -36.28 0.96
CA TYR A 441 -13.21 -34.86 1.14
C TYR A 441 -13.90 -34.00 0.10
N GLN A 442 -14.41 -32.84 0.54
CA GLN A 442 -14.96 -31.83 -0.34
C GLN A 442 -13.87 -31.20 -1.18
N GLU A 443 -14.01 -31.24 -2.50
CA GLU A 443 -13.16 -30.46 -3.39
C GLU A 443 -13.39 -28.96 -3.15
N GLN A 444 -12.27 -28.22 -3.06
CA GLN A 444 -12.27 -26.78 -2.94
C GLN A 444 -11.99 -26.20 -4.32
N GLU A 445 -12.93 -25.48 -4.86
CA GLU A 445 -12.85 -24.80 -6.16
C GLU A 445 -11.87 -23.61 -6.10
#